data_adb39940ff5d9b7980d4ff691f2d9288
#
_entry.id   adb39940ff5d9b7980d4ff691f2d9288
#
_cell.length_a   1.000
_cell.length_b   1.000
_cell.length_c   1.000
_cell.angle_alpha   90.00
_cell.angle_beta   90.00
_cell.angle_gamma   90.00
#
_symmetry.space_group_name_H-M   'P 1'
#
loop_
_entity.id
_entity.type
_entity.pdbx_description
1 polymer ?
#
loop_
_entity_poly.entity_id
_entity_poly.type
_entity_poly.pdbx_seq_one_letter_code
_entity_poly.pdbx_strand_id
1 'polypeptide(L)'
;MLFGVLMCLLPLNCTPQNSLIDQTHMIQSVTLDARNKPSEAMLPTLKELGVTHVTLVQFGFQRSIEDPEIRMNPDAGWYSESDQGARELSQQADSLGLHVILKPHLWLGGYSHQGQSRNEIGYADEDMWNKWETDYTVFLMHYAHLAEEIGAEILVIGTELARSAHERSQFWQDLIVQIRSVYQGQLTYAANWWEEYEEIGFWESLDFIGVQAYFELSDQPNPTDAMLSEGWSIHKEALSSLSERLNRPVLFTELGYRNVDDAAAKPWRWPSRDEIGTAMPNNQIQAQLYNIFFHEVWNEPWLHGAILWKWHGDRERRRTAELGFTPQGKPAEEVIRQWFTSSQ
;
A
#
# COMPACT_ATOMS: atom_id res chain seq x y z
N MET A 1 -22.80 10.47 70.63
CA MET A 1 -21.65 10.90 69.87
C MET A 1 -21.65 10.13 68.52
N LEU A 2 -22.16 10.78 67.47
CA LEU A 2 -22.11 10.23 66.10
C LEU A 2 -20.89 10.83 65.41
N PHE A 3 -19.96 9.99 64.95
CA PHE A 3 -18.89 10.43 64.08
C PHE A 3 -19.33 10.26 62.61
N GLY A 4 -19.54 11.36 61.91
CA GLY A 4 -19.77 11.37 60.48
C GLY A 4 -18.43 11.27 59.76
N VAL A 5 -18.27 10.28 58.92
CA VAL A 5 -17.14 10.15 57.97
C VAL A 5 -17.51 10.92 56.69
N LEU A 6 -16.83 12.00 56.47
CA LEU A 6 -16.90 12.79 55.24
C LEU A 6 -16.04 12.14 54.16
N MET A 7 -16.65 11.48 53.18
CA MET A 7 -15.98 10.85 52.06
C MET A 7 -15.78 11.91 50.96
N CYS A 8 -14.57 12.46 50.82
CA CYS A 8 -14.19 13.32 49.72
C CYS A 8 -14.09 12.51 48.43
N LEU A 9 -15.06 12.68 47.53
CA LEU A 9 -14.98 12.24 46.13
C LEU A 9 -14.11 13.26 45.38
N LEU A 10 -12.88 12.85 45.06
CA LEU A 10 -12.05 13.55 44.08
C LEU A 10 -12.58 13.22 42.67
N PRO A 11 -12.76 14.22 41.78
CA PRO A 11 -13.08 13.96 40.41
C PRO A 11 -11.87 13.33 39.70
N LEU A 12 -12.03 12.10 39.18
CA LEU A 12 -11.10 11.52 38.22
C LEU A 12 -11.16 12.37 36.95
N ASN A 13 -10.22 13.29 36.79
CA ASN A 13 -9.97 13.91 35.50
C ASN A 13 -9.38 12.83 34.57
N CYS A 14 -10.23 12.14 33.81
CA CYS A 14 -9.83 11.46 32.59
C CYS A 14 -9.52 12.52 31.55
N THR A 15 -8.31 13.01 31.51
CA THR A 15 -7.75 13.58 30.28
C THR A 15 -7.66 12.43 29.29
N PRO A 16 -8.20 12.54 28.05
CA PRO A 16 -7.92 11.57 27.03
C PRO A 16 -6.41 11.58 26.80
N GLN A 17 -5.76 10.48 27.11
CA GLN A 17 -4.39 10.26 26.71
C GLN A 17 -4.44 10.13 25.19
N ASN A 18 -4.17 11.23 24.47
CA ASN A 18 -3.78 11.18 23.08
C ASN A 18 -2.53 10.30 23.05
N SER A 19 -2.70 9.03 22.76
CA SER A 19 -1.59 8.16 22.39
C SER A 19 -1.10 8.70 21.07
N LEU A 20 -0.15 9.65 21.13
CA LEU A 20 0.65 10.01 19.97
C LEU A 20 1.14 8.71 19.37
N ILE A 21 0.74 8.43 18.14
CA ILE A 21 1.27 7.32 17.35
C ILE A 21 2.78 7.46 17.45
N ASP A 22 3.45 6.40 17.89
CA ASP A 22 4.89 6.40 18.04
C ASP A 22 5.54 6.55 16.67
N GLN A 23 5.92 7.76 16.30
CA GLN A 23 6.53 8.08 15.02
C GLN A 23 7.99 7.58 14.93
N THR A 24 8.53 6.96 15.98
CA THR A 24 9.91 6.45 15.97
C THR A 24 10.12 5.29 15.00
N HIS A 25 9.05 4.76 14.37
CA HIS A 25 9.10 3.61 13.46
C HIS A 25 8.27 3.84 12.18
N MET A 26 8.57 4.94 11.46
CA MET A 26 7.93 5.19 10.16
C MET A 26 8.25 4.08 9.16
N ILE A 27 7.22 3.56 8.50
CA ILE A 27 7.36 2.58 7.41
C ILE A 27 7.86 3.29 6.15
N GLN A 28 9.13 3.07 5.82
CA GLN A 28 9.82 3.57 4.64
C GLN A 28 10.00 2.39 3.68
N SER A 29 8.99 2.10 2.85
CA SER A 29 8.97 0.90 2.04
C SER A 29 9.05 1.16 0.55
N VAL A 30 9.52 0.18 -0.19
CA VAL A 30 9.43 0.13 -1.65
C VAL A 30 8.81 -1.21 -2.07
N THR A 31 7.92 -1.19 -3.07
CA THR A 31 7.45 -2.41 -3.72
C THR A 31 8.52 -2.91 -4.68
N LEU A 32 9.01 -4.13 -4.42
CA LEU A 32 10.03 -4.76 -5.24
C LEU A 32 9.41 -5.49 -6.44
N ASP A 33 9.90 -5.15 -7.63
CA ASP A 33 9.50 -5.76 -8.90
C ASP A 33 10.76 -6.41 -9.53
N ALA A 34 11.00 -7.68 -9.24
CA ALA A 34 12.16 -8.43 -9.73
C ALA A 34 11.72 -9.66 -10.53
N ARG A 35 11.99 -9.63 -11.84
CA ARG A 35 11.68 -10.76 -12.72
C ARG A 35 12.58 -11.97 -12.46
N ASN A 36 13.87 -11.71 -12.27
CA ASN A 36 14.89 -12.69 -11.96
C ASN A 36 15.39 -12.45 -10.54
N LYS A 37 16.14 -13.40 -9.98
CA LYS A 37 16.82 -13.22 -8.70
C LYS A 37 17.72 -11.98 -8.79
N PRO A 38 17.47 -10.95 -7.97
CA PRO A 38 18.26 -9.73 -8.01
C PRO A 38 19.68 -9.96 -7.52
N SER A 39 20.58 -9.01 -7.80
CA SER A 39 21.94 -9.07 -7.26
C SER A 39 21.94 -8.96 -5.73
N GLU A 40 22.94 -9.54 -5.09
CA GLU A 40 23.12 -9.46 -3.62
C GLU A 40 23.27 -8.00 -3.11
N ALA A 41 23.66 -7.08 -3.97
CA ALA A 41 23.80 -5.67 -3.64
C ALA A 41 22.47 -4.90 -3.59
N MET A 42 21.37 -5.47 -4.07
CA MET A 42 20.11 -4.73 -4.20
C MET A 42 19.53 -4.30 -2.85
N LEU A 43 19.33 -5.25 -1.91
CA LEU A 43 18.78 -4.90 -0.58
C LEU A 43 19.75 -4.02 0.24
N PRO A 44 21.08 -4.25 0.24
CA PRO A 44 22.02 -3.27 0.80
C PRO A 44 21.85 -1.86 0.24
N THR A 45 21.69 -1.71 -1.09
CA THR A 45 21.46 -0.40 -1.72
C THR A 45 20.14 0.24 -1.24
N LEU A 46 19.08 -0.55 -1.05
CA LEU A 46 17.82 -0.05 -0.49
C LEU A 46 17.98 0.41 0.96
N LYS A 47 18.72 -0.35 1.76
CA LYS A 47 19.05 0.06 3.14
C LYS A 47 19.84 1.37 3.18
N GLU A 48 20.83 1.54 2.30
CA GLU A 48 21.58 2.80 2.16
C GLU A 48 20.69 3.98 1.68
N LEU A 49 19.59 3.69 0.99
CA LEU A 49 18.58 4.68 0.63
C LEU A 49 17.72 5.11 1.83
N GLY A 50 17.80 4.41 2.95
CA GLY A 50 16.98 4.63 4.15
C GLY A 50 15.70 3.80 4.19
N VAL A 51 15.55 2.81 3.29
CA VAL A 51 14.41 1.89 3.30
C VAL A 51 14.46 1.04 4.57
N THR A 52 13.33 0.92 5.25
CA THR A 52 13.14 0.06 6.43
C THR A 52 12.39 -1.23 6.09
N HIS A 53 11.54 -1.20 5.05
CA HIS A 53 10.71 -2.32 4.66
C HIS A 53 10.79 -2.59 3.15
N VAL A 54 10.70 -3.85 2.77
CA VAL A 54 10.55 -4.27 1.37
C VAL A 54 9.18 -4.91 1.20
N THR A 55 8.39 -4.39 0.26
CA THR A 55 7.07 -4.94 -0.05
C THR A 55 7.16 -5.91 -1.21
N LEU A 56 6.66 -7.13 -1.01
CA LEU A 56 6.58 -8.21 -1.99
C LEU A 56 5.13 -8.41 -2.41
N VAL A 57 4.90 -8.50 -3.72
CA VAL A 57 3.56 -8.65 -4.29
C VAL A 57 3.45 -10.01 -4.95
N GLN A 58 2.53 -10.83 -4.47
CA GLN A 58 2.16 -12.11 -5.05
C GLN A 58 0.84 -11.97 -5.81
N PHE A 59 0.57 -12.85 -6.78
CA PHE A 59 -0.63 -12.73 -7.60
C PHE A 59 -1.52 -13.96 -7.55
N GLY A 60 -2.82 -13.70 -7.29
CA GLY A 60 -3.91 -14.54 -7.73
C GLY A 60 -4.42 -14.05 -9.09
N PHE A 61 -4.94 -14.95 -9.91
CA PHE A 61 -5.41 -14.65 -11.25
C PHE A 61 -6.90 -14.94 -11.36
N GLN A 62 -7.66 -13.94 -11.75
CA GLN A 62 -9.07 -14.03 -12.09
C GLN A 62 -9.26 -13.68 -13.56
N ARG A 63 -10.06 -14.44 -14.30
CA ARG A 63 -10.16 -14.29 -15.75
C ARG A 63 -10.83 -12.98 -16.18
N SER A 64 -11.91 -12.62 -15.51
CA SER A 64 -12.66 -11.37 -15.71
C SER A 64 -13.43 -11.01 -14.45
N ILE A 65 -14.05 -9.83 -14.40
CA ILE A 65 -14.89 -9.45 -13.25
C ILE A 65 -16.14 -10.33 -13.10
N GLU A 66 -16.59 -11.00 -14.17
CA GLU A 66 -17.74 -11.90 -14.17
C GLU A 66 -17.39 -13.36 -13.79
N ASP A 67 -16.10 -13.74 -13.82
CA ASP A 67 -15.66 -15.11 -13.51
C ASP A 67 -15.24 -15.18 -12.02
N PRO A 68 -15.96 -15.91 -11.16
CA PRO A 68 -15.64 -15.97 -9.72
C PRO A 68 -14.43 -16.86 -9.39
N GLU A 69 -13.88 -17.58 -10.36
CA GLU A 69 -12.75 -18.48 -10.11
C GLU A 69 -11.44 -17.71 -9.93
N ILE A 70 -10.78 -17.93 -8.80
CA ILE A 70 -9.43 -17.41 -8.53
C ILE A 70 -8.44 -18.55 -8.60
N ARG A 71 -7.40 -18.38 -9.41
CA ARG A 71 -6.29 -19.31 -9.56
C ARG A 71 -5.03 -18.68 -9.02
N MET A 72 -4.22 -19.45 -8.32
CA MET A 72 -2.88 -19.05 -7.92
C MET A 72 -1.86 -20.11 -8.38
N ASN A 73 -0.65 -19.65 -8.62
CA ASN A 73 0.49 -20.53 -8.85
C ASN A 73 1.69 -19.96 -8.08
N PRO A 74 1.89 -20.38 -6.82
CA PRO A 74 2.94 -19.85 -5.96
C PRO A 74 4.37 -20.02 -6.48
N ASP A 75 4.56 -20.98 -7.38
CA ASP A 75 5.87 -21.31 -7.96
C ASP A 75 6.12 -20.65 -9.34
N ALA A 76 5.11 -19.96 -9.88
CA ALA A 76 5.18 -19.31 -11.18
C ALA A 76 5.23 -17.78 -11.05
N GLY A 77 5.60 -17.14 -12.15
CA GLY A 77 5.68 -15.68 -12.20
C GLY A 77 7.12 -15.16 -12.13
N TRP A 78 7.26 -13.93 -11.73
CA TRP A 78 8.57 -13.32 -11.51
C TRP A 78 9.14 -13.78 -10.16
N TYR A 79 10.47 -13.66 -10.02
CA TYR A 79 11.14 -14.11 -8.81
C TYR A 79 10.54 -13.46 -7.53
N SER A 80 10.30 -12.15 -7.54
CA SER A 80 9.70 -11.45 -6.38
C SER A 80 8.23 -11.78 -6.14
N GLU A 81 7.55 -12.45 -7.08
CA GLU A 81 6.15 -12.83 -7.01
C GLU A 81 5.95 -14.27 -6.54
N SER A 82 7.02 -15.08 -6.52
CA SER A 82 6.97 -16.49 -6.13
C SER A 82 7.18 -16.66 -4.62
N ASP A 83 6.64 -17.75 -4.07
CA ASP A 83 6.85 -18.13 -2.67
C ASP A 83 8.33 -18.34 -2.35
N GLN A 84 9.09 -18.98 -3.26
CA GLN A 84 10.52 -19.16 -3.07
C GLN A 84 11.26 -17.83 -3.03
N GLY A 85 10.91 -16.90 -3.94
CA GLY A 85 11.50 -15.57 -3.94
C GLY A 85 11.16 -14.79 -2.66
N ALA A 86 9.92 -14.91 -2.18
CA ALA A 86 9.53 -14.30 -0.90
C ALA A 86 10.36 -14.84 0.27
N ARG A 87 10.57 -16.15 0.38
CA ARG A 87 11.43 -16.77 1.43
C ARG A 87 12.88 -16.29 1.34
N GLU A 88 13.48 -16.32 0.15
CA GLU A 88 14.87 -15.95 -0.04
C GLU A 88 15.10 -14.44 0.21
N LEU A 89 14.20 -13.58 -0.28
CA LEU A 89 14.27 -12.13 -0.07
C LEU A 89 14.04 -11.75 1.40
N SER A 90 13.14 -12.44 2.10
CA SER A 90 12.90 -12.20 3.52
C SER A 90 14.10 -12.57 4.37
N GLN A 91 14.77 -13.70 4.11
CA GLN A 91 16.01 -14.06 4.78
C GLN A 91 17.13 -13.03 4.57
N GLN A 92 17.25 -12.53 3.33
CA GLN A 92 18.23 -11.49 3.03
C GLN A 92 17.86 -10.16 3.71
N ALA A 93 16.58 -9.77 3.72
CA ALA A 93 16.08 -8.57 4.39
C ALA A 93 16.37 -8.62 5.89
N ASP A 94 16.02 -9.73 6.56
CA ASP A 94 16.25 -9.94 7.98
C ASP A 94 17.73 -9.80 8.35
N SER A 95 18.63 -10.41 7.56
CA SER A 95 20.10 -10.31 7.76
C SER A 95 20.62 -8.87 7.70
N LEU A 96 19.87 -7.97 7.08
CA LEU A 96 20.18 -6.55 6.96
C LEU A 96 19.39 -5.68 7.96
N GLY A 97 18.51 -6.28 8.77
CA GLY A 97 17.59 -5.55 9.64
C GLY A 97 16.54 -4.75 8.86
N LEU A 98 16.12 -5.27 7.70
CA LEU A 98 14.97 -4.80 6.94
C LEU A 98 13.77 -5.70 7.23
N HIS A 99 12.58 -5.11 7.28
CA HIS A 99 11.34 -5.84 7.45
C HIS A 99 10.67 -6.15 6.10
N VAL A 100 9.70 -7.04 6.12
CA VAL A 100 8.96 -7.43 4.90
C VAL A 100 7.47 -7.16 5.07
N ILE A 101 6.87 -6.61 4.02
CA ILE A 101 5.43 -6.49 3.86
C ILE A 101 5.02 -7.44 2.75
N LEU A 102 4.06 -8.31 3.02
CA LEU A 102 3.47 -9.19 2.01
C LEU A 102 2.15 -8.59 1.51
N LYS A 103 2.02 -8.38 0.21
CA LYS A 103 0.88 -7.67 -0.38
C LYS A 103 0.27 -8.46 -1.55
N PRO A 104 -0.48 -9.55 -1.30
CA PRO A 104 -1.11 -10.32 -2.35
C PRO A 104 -2.13 -9.49 -3.15
N HIS A 105 -2.08 -9.59 -4.48
CA HIS A 105 -2.98 -8.91 -5.41
C HIS A 105 -3.80 -9.89 -6.23
N LEU A 106 -5.01 -9.50 -6.63
CA LEU A 106 -5.72 -10.14 -7.73
C LEU A 106 -5.36 -9.46 -9.05
N TRP A 107 -4.92 -10.24 -10.02
CA TRP A 107 -4.72 -9.82 -11.40
C TRP A 107 -5.89 -10.28 -12.26
N LEU A 108 -6.53 -9.33 -12.94
CA LEU A 108 -7.53 -9.66 -13.96
C LEU A 108 -6.81 -10.01 -15.26
N GLY A 109 -6.98 -11.26 -15.73
CA GLY A 109 -6.36 -11.76 -16.94
C GLY A 109 -7.34 -11.77 -18.10
N GLY A 110 -6.80 -11.72 -19.35
CA GLY A 110 -7.54 -11.86 -20.58
C GLY A 110 -7.45 -10.63 -21.49
N TYR A 111 -7.77 -10.83 -22.76
CA TYR A 111 -7.82 -9.76 -23.79
C TYR A 111 -8.95 -8.74 -23.54
N SER A 112 -9.72 -8.93 -22.48
CA SER A 112 -10.86 -8.10 -22.10
C SER A 112 -10.52 -6.98 -21.12
N HIS A 113 -9.28 -6.51 -21.05
CA HIS A 113 -8.95 -5.24 -20.38
C HIS A 113 -9.60 -4.02 -21.04
N GLN A 114 -10.85 -4.15 -21.46
CA GLN A 114 -11.67 -3.06 -21.98
C GLN A 114 -12.12 -2.14 -20.84
N GLY A 115 -11.17 -1.66 -20.06
CA GLY A 115 -11.46 -0.74 -18.97
C GLY A 115 -12.00 -1.37 -17.68
N GLN A 116 -12.06 -2.70 -17.56
CA GLN A 116 -12.48 -3.38 -16.33
C GLN A 116 -11.37 -3.32 -15.26
N SER A 117 -11.76 -3.00 -14.04
CA SER A 117 -10.88 -2.92 -12.89
C SER A 117 -11.35 -3.88 -11.79
N ARG A 118 -10.42 -4.34 -10.94
CA ARG A 118 -10.72 -5.25 -9.82
C ARG A 118 -11.67 -4.63 -8.77
N ASN A 119 -11.79 -3.31 -8.72
CA ASN A 119 -12.76 -2.62 -7.88
C ASN A 119 -14.22 -2.93 -8.26
N GLU A 120 -14.45 -3.40 -9.48
CA GLU A 120 -15.78 -3.75 -10.01
C GLU A 120 -16.14 -5.22 -9.79
N ILE A 121 -15.22 -6.05 -9.24
CA ILE A 121 -15.50 -7.47 -8.97
C ILE A 121 -16.67 -7.59 -8.00
N GLY A 122 -17.76 -8.19 -8.51
CA GLY A 122 -18.98 -8.40 -7.75
C GLY A 122 -20.08 -9.05 -8.59
N TYR A 123 -20.96 -9.77 -7.92
CA TYR A 123 -21.91 -10.66 -8.56
C TYR A 123 -23.34 -10.37 -8.10
N ALA A 124 -24.31 -10.57 -8.99
CA ALA A 124 -25.73 -10.54 -8.64
C ALA A 124 -26.20 -11.89 -8.06
N ASP A 125 -25.45 -12.96 -8.30
CA ASP A 125 -25.76 -14.33 -7.92
C ASP A 125 -24.96 -14.72 -6.65
N GLU A 126 -25.63 -15.20 -5.64
CA GLU A 126 -25.03 -15.59 -4.36
C GLU A 126 -24.10 -16.82 -4.49
N ASP A 127 -24.40 -17.75 -5.42
CA ASP A 127 -23.52 -18.91 -5.66
C ASP A 127 -22.17 -18.46 -6.26
N MET A 128 -22.16 -17.41 -7.07
CA MET A 128 -20.94 -16.82 -7.59
C MET A 128 -20.16 -16.09 -6.49
N TRP A 129 -20.84 -15.37 -5.59
CA TRP A 129 -20.20 -14.79 -4.42
C TRP A 129 -19.57 -15.87 -3.52
N ASN A 130 -20.31 -16.92 -3.20
CA ASN A 130 -19.82 -18.03 -2.38
C ASN A 130 -18.59 -18.72 -3.01
N LYS A 131 -18.59 -18.86 -4.34
CA LYS A 131 -17.44 -19.40 -5.07
C LYS A 131 -16.23 -18.49 -4.96
N TRP A 132 -16.41 -17.17 -5.22
CA TRP A 132 -15.35 -16.18 -5.15
C TRP A 132 -14.78 -16.08 -3.73
N GLU A 133 -15.63 -15.98 -2.71
CA GLU A 133 -15.24 -15.90 -1.31
C GLU A 133 -14.46 -17.15 -0.87
N THR A 134 -14.88 -18.33 -1.32
CA THR A 134 -14.17 -19.58 -1.06
C THR A 134 -12.76 -19.55 -1.67
N ASP A 135 -12.65 -19.19 -2.94
CA ASP A 135 -11.37 -19.16 -3.64
C ASP A 135 -10.46 -18.04 -3.09
N TYR A 136 -11.03 -16.88 -2.78
CA TYR A 136 -10.28 -15.79 -2.17
C TYR A 136 -9.76 -16.16 -0.79
N THR A 137 -10.56 -16.87 0.01
CA THR A 137 -10.13 -17.40 1.31
C THR A 137 -8.94 -18.35 1.14
N VAL A 138 -9.01 -19.31 0.20
CA VAL A 138 -7.90 -20.23 -0.07
C VAL A 138 -6.64 -19.46 -0.50
N PHE A 139 -6.79 -18.50 -1.40
CA PHE A 139 -5.71 -17.65 -1.87
C PHE A 139 -5.06 -16.87 -0.72
N LEU A 140 -5.85 -16.17 0.07
CA LEU A 140 -5.30 -15.29 1.10
C LEU A 140 -4.77 -16.07 2.31
N MET A 141 -5.41 -17.18 2.69
CA MET A 141 -4.89 -18.04 3.76
C MET A 141 -3.56 -18.68 3.41
N HIS A 142 -3.31 -19.02 2.13
CA HIS A 142 -1.98 -19.45 1.68
C HIS A 142 -0.94 -18.38 2.00
N TYR A 143 -1.21 -17.12 1.67
CA TYR A 143 -0.27 -16.02 1.93
C TYR A 143 -0.22 -15.59 3.40
N ALA A 144 -1.26 -15.83 4.18
CA ALA A 144 -1.21 -15.62 5.63
C ALA A 144 -0.24 -16.63 6.29
N HIS A 145 -0.25 -17.90 5.86
CA HIS A 145 0.73 -18.89 6.32
C HIS A 145 2.16 -18.55 5.85
N LEU A 146 2.32 -18.11 4.60
CA LEU A 146 3.62 -17.67 4.11
C LEU A 146 4.13 -16.45 4.88
N ALA A 147 3.26 -15.48 5.17
CA ALA A 147 3.60 -14.28 5.94
C ALA A 147 4.12 -14.64 7.35
N GLU A 148 3.45 -15.57 8.03
CA GLU A 148 3.91 -16.09 9.33
C GLU A 148 5.24 -16.83 9.19
N GLU A 149 5.37 -17.71 8.18
CA GLU A 149 6.59 -18.49 7.93
C GLU A 149 7.83 -17.60 7.72
N ILE A 150 7.67 -16.52 6.93
CA ILE A 150 8.78 -15.63 6.58
C ILE A 150 8.99 -14.47 7.57
N GLY A 151 8.15 -14.38 8.61
CA GLY A 151 8.19 -13.30 9.59
C GLY A 151 7.86 -11.93 8.98
N ALA A 152 6.95 -11.89 8.00
CA ALA A 152 6.48 -10.61 7.47
C ALA A 152 5.84 -9.78 8.58
N GLU A 153 6.18 -8.49 8.66
CA GLU A 153 5.65 -7.60 9.69
C GLU A 153 4.19 -7.21 9.40
N ILE A 154 3.88 -7.00 8.12
CA ILE A 154 2.54 -6.61 7.67
C ILE A 154 2.07 -7.53 6.55
N LEU A 155 0.81 -7.97 6.64
CA LEU A 155 0.08 -8.61 5.56
C LEU A 155 -1.05 -7.68 5.07
N VAL A 156 -1.05 -7.36 3.79
CA VAL A 156 -2.13 -6.62 3.13
C VAL A 156 -3.17 -7.63 2.65
N ILE A 157 -4.36 -7.60 3.24
CA ILE A 157 -5.38 -8.63 3.04
C ILE A 157 -6.23 -8.48 1.77
N GLY A 158 -6.10 -7.37 1.08
CA GLY A 158 -6.81 -7.10 -0.19
C GLY A 158 -6.37 -5.78 -0.78
N THR A 159 -6.55 -5.62 -2.09
CA THR A 159 -6.13 -4.43 -2.82
C THR A 159 -7.20 -4.03 -3.83
N GLU A 160 -7.79 -2.84 -3.65
CA GLU A 160 -8.74 -2.22 -4.58
C GLU A 160 -9.94 -3.13 -4.95
N LEU A 161 -10.50 -3.83 -3.99
CA LEU A 161 -11.66 -4.71 -4.15
C LEU A 161 -12.95 -4.01 -3.66
N ALA A 162 -13.14 -2.73 -4.06
CA ALA A 162 -14.11 -1.81 -3.50
C ALA A 162 -15.52 -2.39 -3.40
N ARG A 163 -16.03 -2.98 -4.48
CA ARG A 163 -17.37 -3.55 -4.51
C ARG A 163 -17.50 -4.73 -3.52
N SER A 164 -16.52 -5.63 -3.48
CA SER A 164 -16.49 -6.72 -2.51
C SER A 164 -16.39 -6.20 -1.07
N ALA A 165 -15.53 -5.21 -0.82
CA ALA A 165 -15.35 -4.63 0.50
C ALA A 165 -16.64 -3.97 1.03
N HIS A 166 -17.41 -3.34 0.15
CA HIS A 166 -18.68 -2.70 0.47
C HIS A 166 -19.84 -3.74 0.61
N GLU A 167 -20.03 -4.61 -0.39
CA GLU A 167 -21.16 -5.53 -0.43
C GLU A 167 -21.02 -6.73 0.50
N ARG A 168 -19.78 -7.14 0.84
CA ARG A 168 -19.47 -8.39 1.57
C ARG A 168 -18.71 -8.14 2.88
N SER A 169 -19.05 -7.10 3.61
CA SER A 169 -18.35 -6.70 4.83
C SER A 169 -18.24 -7.83 5.87
N GLN A 170 -19.26 -8.69 6.01
CA GLN A 170 -19.21 -9.85 6.93
C GLN A 170 -18.18 -10.88 6.49
N PHE A 171 -18.07 -11.18 5.20
CA PHE A 171 -17.02 -12.05 4.66
C PHE A 171 -15.63 -11.56 5.05
N TRP A 172 -15.36 -10.25 4.89
CA TRP A 172 -14.07 -9.67 5.26
C TRP A 172 -13.78 -9.78 6.75
N GLN A 173 -14.78 -9.55 7.61
CA GLN A 173 -14.63 -9.74 9.05
C GLN A 173 -14.29 -11.19 9.41
N ASP A 174 -15.00 -12.15 8.84
CA ASP A 174 -14.77 -13.58 9.08
C ASP A 174 -13.39 -14.02 8.55
N LEU A 175 -12.96 -13.49 7.41
CA LEU A 175 -11.64 -13.75 6.83
C LEU A 175 -10.53 -13.18 7.72
N ILE A 176 -10.69 -11.98 8.26
CA ILE A 176 -9.73 -11.38 9.20
C ILE A 176 -9.56 -12.27 10.44
N VAL A 177 -10.66 -12.81 10.99
CA VAL A 177 -10.60 -13.74 12.13
C VAL A 177 -9.81 -15.01 11.77
N GLN A 178 -10.03 -15.57 10.58
CA GLN A 178 -9.27 -16.73 10.10
C GLN A 178 -7.78 -16.42 9.95
N ILE A 179 -7.43 -15.28 9.34
CA ILE A 179 -6.04 -14.84 9.19
C ILE A 179 -5.36 -14.67 10.56
N ARG A 180 -6.02 -14.00 11.51
CA ARG A 180 -5.50 -13.82 12.88
C ARG A 180 -5.28 -15.14 13.63
N SER A 181 -5.91 -16.24 13.22
CA SER A 181 -5.68 -17.56 13.82
C SER A 181 -4.34 -18.19 13.43
N VAL A 182 -3.72 -17.73 12.33
CA VAL A 182 -2.48 -18.31 11.76
C VAL A 182 -1.35 -17.28 11.59
N TYR A 183 -1.65 -15.99 11.61
CA TYR A 183 -0.68 -14.92 11.43
C TYR A 183 -0.75 -13.90 12.58
N GLN A 184 0.41 -13.61 13.18
CA GLN A 184 0.52 -12.76 14.37
C GLN A 184 0.97 -11.33 14.06
N GLY A 185 1.42 -11.05 12.83
CA GLY A 185 1.83 -9.71 12.40
C GLY A 185 0.65 -8.75 12.21
N GLN A 186 0.95 -7.57 11.71
CA GLN A 186 -0.03 -6.50 11.49
C GLN A 186 -0.81 -6.70 10.19
N LEU A 187 -2.06 -6.26 10.18
CA LEU A 187 -2.95 -6.37 9.02
C LEU A 187 -3.39 -4.99 8.53
N THR A 188 -3.48 -4.85 7.23
CA THR A 188 -4.17 -3.75 6.57
C THR A 188 -4.85 -4.21 5.29
N TYR A 189 -5.72 -3.38 4.76
CA TYR A 189 -6.32 -3.51 3.42
C TYR A 189 -5.88 -2.29 2.59
N ALA A 190 -5.66 -2.45 1.30
CA ALA A 190 -5.21 -1.38 0.42
C ALA A 190 -6.39 -0.82 -0.39
N ALA A 191 -7.09 0.17 0.16
CA ALA A 191 -8.23 0.81 -0.48
C ALA A 191 -7.80 1.82 -1.54
N ASN A 192 -8.64 2.05 -2.54
CA ASN A 192 -8.47 3.17 -3.49
C ASN A 192 -8.51 4.52 -2.76
N TRP A 193 -7.87 5.53 -3.36
CA TRP A 193 -7.76 6.91 -2.87
C TRP A 193 -9.04 7.75 -3.08
N TRP A 194 -10.04 7.23 -3.76
CA TRP A 194 -11.35 7.83 -3.99
C TRP A 194 -12.43 6.99 -3.31
N GLU A 195 -13.35 7.60 -2.61
CA GLU A 195 -14.54 7.04 -1.94
C GLU A 195 -14.28 5.77 -1.10
N GLU A 196 -13.65 4.70 -1.65
CA GLU A 196 -13.52 3.38 -1.03
C GLU A 196 -12.94 3.44 0.39
N TYR A 197 -11.83 4.16 0.62
CA TYR A 197 -11.17 4.17 1.93
C TYR A 197 -12.05 4.77 3.05
N GLU A 198 -13.03 5.61 2.70
CA GLU A 198 -13.97 6.20 3.65
C GLU A 198 -15.11 5.26 4.02
N GLU A 199 -15.46 4.30 3.14
CA GLU A 199 -16.63 3.43 3.23
C GLU A 199 -16.34 2.03 3.80
N ILE A 200 -15.10 1.64 3.98
CA ILE A 200 -14.73 0.31 4.49
C ILE A 200 -15.22 0.12 5.93
N GLY A 201 -16.08 -0.89 6.12
CA GLY A 201 -16.73 -1.19 7.40
C GLY A 201 -15.92 -2.06 8.36
N PHE A 202 -14.71 -2.53 7.98
CA PHE A 202 -13.91 -3.44 8.81
C PHE A 202 -12.54 -2.86 9.24
N TRP A 203 -12.32 -1.55 9.09
CA TRP A 203 -11.08 -0.89 9.54
C TRP A 203 -10.73 -1.14 11.01
N GLU A 204 -11.75 -1.19 11.89
CA GLU A 204 -11.54 -1.43 13.33
C GLU A 204 -10.90 -2.79 13.63
N SER A 205 -11.03 -3.77 12.72
CA SER A 205 -10.42 -5.11 12.82
C SER A 205 -8.99 -5.17 12.30
N LEU A 206 -8.50 -4.07 11.69
CA LEU A 206 -7.17 -3.92 11.12
C LEU A 206 -6.28 -3.00 11.95
N ASP A 207 -4.98 -3.04 11.72
CA ASP A 207 -4.01 -2.24 12.46
C ASP A 207 -3.79 -0.87 11.80
N PHE A 208 -3.97 -0.78 10.48
CA PHE A 208 -3.84 0.45 9.71
C PHE A 208 -5.04 0.68 8.79
N ILE A 209 -5.31 1.95 8.51
CA ILE A 209 -6.12 2.38 7.38
C ILE A 209 -5.18 2.43 6.17
N GLY A 210 -5.25 1.45 5.28
CA GLY A 210 -4.37 1.38 4.11
C GLY A 210 -4.98 2.08 2.90
N VAL A 211 -4.25 3.00 2.31
CA VAL A 211 -4.72 3.79 1.15
C VAL A 211 -3.69 3.74 0.02
N GLN A 212 -4.16 3.44 -1.20
CA GLN A 212 -3.39 3.60 -2.43
C GLN A 212 -3.35 5.10 -2.78
N ALA A 213 -2.25 5.79 -2.45
CA ALA A 213 -2.20 7.26 -2.43
C ALA A 213 -1.93 7.88 -3.81
N TYR A 214 -2.81 7.59 -4.78
CA TYR A 214 -2.77 8.18 -6.12
C TYR A 214 -3.69 9.40 -6.25
N PHE A 215 -3.65 10.28 -5.27
CA PHE A 215 -4.48 11.49 -5.21
C PHE A 215 -4.14 12.46 -6.36
N GLU A 216 -5.18 12.99 -7.00
CA GLU A 216 -5.07 14.06 -7.97
C GLU A 216 -4.78 15.39 -7.27
N LEU A 217 -3.61 15.95 -7.53
CA LEU A 217 -3.18 17.17 -6.83
C LEU A 217 -3.38 18.44 -7.65
N SER A 218 -3.41 18.33 -8.97
CA SER A 218 -3.64 19.48 -9.87
C SER A 218 -3.98 19.00 -11.28
N ASP A 219 -4.94 19.64 -11.92
CA ASP A 219 -5.31 19.43 -13.33
C ASP A 219 -4.44 20.23 -14.31
N GLN A 220 -3.58 21.09 -13.78
CA GLN A 220 -2.73 21.97 -14.59
C GLN A 220 -1.47 21.26 -15.06
N PRO A 221 -1.04 21.45 -16.31
CA PRO A 221 0.28 21.05 -16.76
C PRO A 221 1.36 21.91 -16.05
N ASN A 222 2.42 21.26 -15.57
CA ASN A 222 3.50 21.92 -14.84
C ASN A 222 3.00 22.75 -13.61
N PRO A 223 2.35 22.10 -12.65
CA PRO A 223 1.81 22.79 -11.47
C PRO A 223 2.94 23.39 -10.62
N THR A 224 2.66 24.52 -9.97
CA THR A 224 3.57 25.09 -8.98
C THR A 224 3.52 24.31 -7.68
N ASP A 225 4.55 24.43 -6.83
CA ASP A 225 4.55 23.82 -5.49
C ASP A 225 3.32 24.23 -4.67
N ALA A 226 2.94 25.50 -4.73
CA ALA A 226 1.76 25.99 -4.03
C ALA A 226 0.45 25.31 -4.48
N MET A 227 0.30 25.03 -5.78
CA MET A 227 -0.87 24.30 -6.29
C MET A 227 -0.88 22.83 -5.82
N LEU A 228 0.28 22.20 -5.78
CA LEU A 228 0.41 20.84 -5.30
C LEU A 228 0.16 20.74 -3.79
N SER A 229 0.65 21.71 -3.00
CA SER A 229 0.38 21.79 -1.56
C SER A 229 -1.11 22.02 -1.28
N GLU A 230 -1.77 22.88 -2.05
CA GLU A 230 -3.22 23.10 -1.98
C GLU A 230 -3.99 21.80 -2.31
N GLY A 231 -3.56 21.05 -3.35
CA GLY A 231 -4.13 19.76 -3.69
C GLY A 231 -4.07 18.76 -2.52
N TRP A 232 -2.93 18.70 -1.82
CA TRP A 232 -2.79 17.84 -0.65
C TRP A 232 -3.67 18.25 0.54
N SER A 233 -3.97 19.54 0.71
CA SER A 233 -4.70 20.03 1.89
C SER A 233 -6.07 19.37 2.06
N ILE A 234 -6.78 19.14 0.95
CA ILE A 234 -8.12 18.50 0.96
C ILE A 234 -8.00 17.04 1.43
N HIS A 235 -7.03 16.30 0.89
CA HIS A 235 -6.82 14.89 1.23
C HIS A 235 -6.31 14.72 2.66
N LYS A 236 -5.46 15.61 3.15
CA LYS A 236 -4.98 15.62 4.53
C LYS A 236 -6.11 15.73 5.54
N GLU A 237 -7.06 16.63 5.30
CA GLU A 237 -8.22 16.82 6.19
C GLU A 237 -9.09 15.55 6.26
N ALA A 238 -9.39 14.93 5.11
CA ALA A 238 -10.18 13.70 5.05
C ALA A 238 -9.48 12.53 5.77
N LEU A 239 -8.18 12.32 5.52
CA LEU A 239 -7.39 11.25 6.13
C LEU A 239 -7.21 11.44 7.64
N SER A 240 -6.94 12.67 8.09
CA SER A 240 -6.85 13.01 9.52
C SER A 240 -8.16 12.72 10.24
N SER A 241 -9.28 13.19 9.69
CA SER A 241 -10.61 12.96 10.25
C SER A 241 -10.98 11.49 10.35
N LEU A 242 -10.62 10.70 9.33
CA LEU A 242 -10.85 9.26 9.32
C LEU A 242 -9.98 8.54 10.37
N SER A 243 -8.68 8.88 10.43
CA SER A 243 -7.73 8.34 11.41
C SER A 243 -8.17 8.62 12.85
N GLU A 244 -8.57 9.85 13.14
CA GLU A 244 -9.07 10.25 14.46
C GLU A 244 -10.35 9.49 14.84
N ARG A 245 -11.32 9.41 13.91
CA ARG A 245 -12.61 8.74 14.13
C ARG A 245 -12.44 7.25 14.45
N LEU A 246 -11.52 6.58 13.75
CA LEU A 246 -11.27 5.14 13.90
C LEU A 246 -10.17 4.82 14.93
N ASN A 247 -9.43 5.82 15.40
CA ASN A 247 -8.24 5.67 16.24
C ASN A 247 -7.26 4.66 15.62
N ARG A 248 -6.96 4.83 14.33
CA ARG A 248 -6.05 3.99 13.55
C ARG A 248 -5.13 4.86 12.70
N PRO A 249 -3.82 4.56 12.65
CA PRO A 249 -2.89 5.25 11.76
C PRO A 249 -3.17 4.91 10.30
N VAL A 250 -2.80 5.82 9.42
CA VAL A 250 -2.87 5.62 7.97
C VAL A 250 -1.52 5.11 7.45
N LEU A 251 -1.56 4.08 6.61
CA LEU A 251 -0.43 3.60 5.83
C LEU A 251 -0.74 3.81 4.34
N PHE A 252 0.11 4.57 3.64
CA PHE A 252 0.01 4.63 2.19
C PHE A 252 0.56 3.33 1.59
N THR A 253 -0.35 2.43 1.24
CA THR A 253 -0.05 1.08 0.73
C THR A 253 0.46 1.07 -0.71
N GLU A 254 0.32 2.19 -1.41
CA GLU A 254 1.07 2.59 -2.60
C GLU A 254 1.14 4.11 -2.65
N LEU A 255 2.30 4.62 -3.01
CA LEU A 255 2.54 6.01 -3.39
C LEU A 255 3.51 6.00 -4.57
N GLY A 256 3.15 6.64 -5.66
CA GLY A 256 4.03 6.71 -6.80
C GLY A 256 3.61 7.75 -7.82
N TYR A 257 4.59 8.33 -8.46
CA TYR A 257 4.39 9.30 -9.53
C TYR A 257 5.18 8.89 -10.76
N ARG A 258 4.53 8.93 -11.92
CA ARG A 258 5.26 8.77 -13.18
C ARG A 258 6.05 10.03 -13.50
N ASN A 259 7.09 9.87 -14.29
CA ASN A 259 7.89 11.00 -14.80
C ASN A 259 7.32 11.56 -16.10
N VAL A 260 6.07 12.02 -16.06
CA VAL A 260 5.34 12.60 -17.21
C VAL A 260 4.57 13.85 -16.77
N ASP A 261 4.29 14.74 -17.70
CA ASP A 261 3.72 16.07 -17.40
C ASP A 261 2.36 16.01 -16.70
N ASP A 262 1.53 14.98 -16.95
CA ASP A 262 0.21 14.81 -16.33
C ASP A 262 0.23 13.98 -15.02
N ALA A 263 1.40 13.74 -14.43
CA ALA A 263 1.54 12.92 -13.22
C ALA A 263 0.80 13.48 -12.00
N ALA A 264 0.60 14.80 -11.92
CA ALA A 264 -0.17 15.43 -10.86
C ALA A 264 -1.69 15.28 -11.04
N ALA A 265 -2.15 15.18 -12.30
CA ALA A 265 -3.57 15.08 -12.64
C ALA A 265 -4.06 13.63 -12.71
N LYS A 266 -3.18 12.70 -13.07
CA LYS A 266 -3.51 11.28 -13.27
C LYS A 266 -2.39 10.39 -12.74
N PRO A 267 -2.10 10.44 -11.44
CA PRO A 267 -0.96 9.72 -10.86
C PRO A 267 -1.03 8.20 -11.03
N TRP A 268 -2.23 7.62 -11.07
CA TRP A 268 -2.45 6.17 -11.27
C TRP A 268 -2.22 5.66 -12.69
N ARG A 269 -2.22 6.55 -13.70
CA ARG A 269 -2.29 6.18 -15.11
C ARG A 269 -0.98 5.56 -15.60
N TRP A 270 -1.03 4.35 -16.16
CA TRP A 270 0.09 3.75 -16.86
C TRP A 270 0.28 4.37 -18.26
N PRO A 271 1.52 4.37 -18.81
CA PRO A 271 1.74 4.87 -20.16
C PRO A 271 0.98 4.00 -21.17
N SER A 272 0.29 4.65 -22.08
CA SER A 272 -0.32 3.98 -23.23
C SER A 272 0.76 3.43 -24.18
N ARG A 273 0.38 2.52 -25.07
CA ARG A 273 1.30 2.00 -26.10
C ARG A 273 1.88 3.09 -27.00
N ASP A 274 1.07 4.11 -27.29
CA ASP A 274 1.46 5.22 -28.15
C ASP A 274 2.45 6.16 -27.42
N GLU A 275 2.32 6.33 -26.13
CA GLU A 275 3.26 7.11 -25.31
C GLU A 275 4.63 6.43 -25.16
N ILE A 276 4.66 5.07 -25.12
CA ILE A 276 5.91 4.28 -24.99
C ILE A 276 6.85 4.44 -26.18
N GLY A 277 7.14 5.50 -26.69
CA GLY A 277 8.04 5.70 -27.82
C GLY A 277 7.97 7.09 -28.41
N THR A 278 7.02 7.88 -27.90
CA THR A 278 6.78 9.25 -28.37
C THR A 278 6.83 10.27 -27.24
N ALA A 279 6.41 9.91 -26.04
CA ALA A 279 6.44 10.83 -24.89
C ALA A 279 7.88 11.03 -24.37
N MET A 280 8.16 12.26 -23.95
CA MET A 280 9.42 12.61 -23.31
C MET A 280 9.30 12.49 -21.80
N PRO A 281 10.30 11.88 -21.13
CA PRO A 281 10.30 11.83 -19.66
C PRO A 281 10.43 13.22 -19.04
N ASN A 282 9.60 13.52 -18.05
CA ASN A 282 9.73 14.71 -17.20
C ASN A 282 10.13 14.27 -15.77
N ASN A 283 11.44 14.07 -15.57
CA ASN A 283 11.97 13.64 -14.28
C ASN A 283 11.82 14.73 -13.19
N GLN A 284 11.65 15.99 -13.59
CA GLN A 284 11.51 17.10 -12.63
C GLN A 284 10.14 17.08 -11.95
N ILE A 285 9.05 16.83 -12.68
CA ILE A 285 7.73 16.73 -12.08
C ILE A 285 7.66 15.54 -11.10
N GLN A 286 8.30 14.41 -11.43
CA GLN A 286 8.36 13.27 -10.52
C GLN A 286 9.05 13.63 -9.20
N ALA A 287 10.21 14.29 -9.28
CA ALA A 287 10.95 14.73 -8.10
C ALA A 287 10.18 15.80 -7.31
N GLN A 288 9.52 16.74 -8.00
CA GLN A 288 8.68 17.77 -7.38
C GLN A 288 7.52 17.15 -6.59
N LEU A 289 6.81 16.18 -7.17
CA LEU A 289 5.67 15.52 -6.52
C LEU A 289 6.11 14.74 -5.26
N TYR A 290 7.22 14.02 -5.30
CA TYR A 290 7.78 13.39 -4.11
C TYR A 290 8.20 14.43 -3.06
N ASN A 291 8.86 15.51 -3.48
CA ASN A 291 9.29 16.56 -2.56
C ASN A 291 8.10 17.21 -1.84
N ILE A 292 7.03 17.53 -2.56
CA ILE A 292 5.80 18.09 -1.98
C ILE A 292 5.12 17.08 -1.04
N PHE A 293 5.03 15.80 -1.42
CA PHE A 293 4.51 14.76 -0.52
C PHE A 293 5.27 14.75 0.82
N PHE A 294 6.59 14.73 0.78
CA PHE A 294 7.38 14.69 2.00
C PHE A 294 7.24 15.96 2.84
N HIS A 295 7.17 17.12 2.21
CA HIS A 295 6.99 18.39 2.94
C HIS A 295 5.60 18.52 3.57
N GLU A 296 4.56 18.12 2.86
CA GLU A 296 3.18 18.36 3.26
C GLU A 296 2.57 17.24 4.12
N VAL A 297 3.03 16.00 3.94
CA VAL A 297 2.30 14.83 4.44
C VAL A 297 3.16 13.95 5.36
N TRP A 298 4.47 13.85 5.11
CA TRP A 298 5.31 12.87 5.78
C TRP A 298 5.32 12.97 7.32
N ASN A 299 5.24 14.18 7.86
CA ASN A 299 5.25 14.42 9.29
C ASN A 299 3.86 14.59 9.90
N GLU A 300 2.80 14.29 9.17
CA GLU A 300 1.44 14.34 9.71
C GLU A 300 1.26 13.27 10.80
N PRO A 301 0.66 13.62 11.95
CA PRO A 301 0.59 12.73 13.12
C PRO A 301 -0.23 11.45 12.88
N TRP A 302 -1.08 11.45 11.87
CA TRP A 302 -1.88 10.29 11.48
C TRP A 302 -1.18 9.36 10.49
N LEU A 303 -0.12 9.79 9.81
CA LEU A 303 0.62 8.97 8.86
C LEU A 303 1.63 8.06 9.58
N HIS A 304 1.63 6.78 9.25
CA HIS A 304 2.59 5.80 9.78
C HIS A 304 3.64 5.38 8.75
N GLY A 305 3.51 5.79 7.50
CA GLY A 305 4.49 5.53 6.46
C GLY A 305 3.91 5.40 5.07
N ALA A 306 4.78 5.07 4.13
CA ALA A 306 4.41 4.87 2.73
C ALA A 306 5.21 3.75 2.06
N ILE A 307 4.53 3.03 1.17
CA ILE A 307 5.11 2.03 0.28
C ILE A 307 5.25 2.65 -1.10
N LEU A 308 6.47 2.92 -1.53
CA LEU A 308 6.71 3.54 -2.83
C LEU A 308 6.49 2.54 -3.97
N TRP A 309 5.70 2.93 -4.95
CA TRP A 309 5.45 2.19 -6.17
C TRP A 309 6.31 2.74 -7.31
N LYS A 310 7.32 2.05 -7.85
CA LYS A 310 7.91 0.79 -7.39
C LYS A 310 9.42 0.75 -7.69
N TRP A 311 10.13 -0.22 -7.15
CA TRP A 311 11.58 -0.42 -7.35
C TRP A 311 11.85 -1.68 -8.16
N HIS A 312 12.64 -1.58 -9.23
CA HIS A 312 13.00 -2.74 -10.04
C HIS A 312 14.26 -3.44 -9.50
N GLY A 313 14.17 -4.75 -9.32
CA GLY A 313 15.29 -5.58 -8.87
C GLY A 313 16.40 -5.74 -9.91
N ASP A 314 16.04 -5.70 -11.18
CA ASP A 314 16.96 -5.79 -12.29
C ASP A 314 17.07 -4.43 -12.97
N ARG A 315 18.32 -4.01 -13.27
CA ARG A 315 18.59 -2.81 -14.09
C ARG A 315 18.21 -2.99 -15.56
N GLU A 316 17.43 -4.01 -15.89
CA GLU A 316 16.91 -4.14 -17.24
C GLU A 316 16.09 -2.90 -17.58
N ARG A 317 16.66 -2.06 -18.45
CA ARG A 317 16.03 -0.89 -19.04
C ARG A 317 14.79 -1.34 -19.85
N ARG A 318 13.67 -1.52 -19.16
CA ARG A 318 12.40 -1.61 -19.87
C ARG A 318 12.09 -0.23 -20.42
N ARG A 319 11.65 -0.14 -21.67
CA ARG A 319 11.11 1.11 -22.23
C ARG A 319 10.03 1.74 -21.34
N THR A 320 9.24 0.88 -20.66
CA THR A 320 8.24 1.31 -19.68
C THR A 320 8.85 1.91 -18.39
N ALA A 321 10.08 1.58 -18.04
CA ALA A 321 10.75 2.17 -16.89
C ALA A 321 11.21 3.61 -17.16
N GLU A 322 11.40 3.99 -18.42
CA GLU A 322 11.75 5.36 -18.79
C GLU A 322 10.62 6.36 -18.55
N LEU A 323 9.35 5.91 -18.71
CA LEU A 323 8.13 6.69 -18.45
C LEU A 323 7.33 6.18 -17.25
N GLY A 324 7.96 5.40 -16.38
CA GLY A 324 7.30 4.68 -15.30
C GLY A 324 7.44 5.33 -13.93
N PHE A 325 6.92 4.62 -12.96
CA PHE A 325 6.87 5.04 -11.57
C PHE A 325 8.23 4.99 -10.85
N THR A 326 9.16 4.13 -11.31
CA THR A 326 10.42 3.97 -10.58
C THR A 326 11.20 5.28 -10.47
N PRO A 327 11.66 5.65 -9.26
CA PRO A 327 12.54 6.80 -9.05
C PRO A 327 14.02 6.49 -9.37
N GLN A 328 14.38 5.21 -9.59
CA GLN A 328 15.76 4.74 -9.74
C GLN A 328 16.54 5.50 -10.82
N GLY A 329 17.68 6.06 -10.45
CA GLY A 329 18.56 6.82 -11.34
C GLY A 329 17.99 8.15 -11.81
N LYS A 330 16.95 8.66 -11.15
CA LYS A 330 16.28 9.94 -11.45
C LYS A 330 16.43 10.91 -10.26
N PRO A 331 16.18 12.22 -10.43
CA PRO A 331 16.22 13.18 -9.32
C PRO A 331 15.32 12.83 -8.14
N ALA A 332 14.22 12.13 -8.39
CA ALA A 332 13.30 11.64 -7.36
C ALA A 332 13.97 10.65 -6.37
N GLU A 333 14.94 9.86 -6.81
CA GLU A 333 15.69 8.97 -5.91
C GLU A 333 16.47 9.76 -4.84
N GLU A 334 17.06 10.89 -5.23
CA GLU A 334 17.78 11.73 -4.27
C GLU A 334 16.85 12.42 -3.29
N VAL A 335 15.66 12.87 -3.72
CA VAL A 335 14.62 13.40 -2.83
C VAL A 335 14.22 12.35 -1.79
N ILE A 336 13.93 11.11 -2.22
CA ILE A 336 13.58 10.00 -1.33
C ILE A 336 14.72 9.72 -0.34
N ARG A 337 15.97 9.66 -0.82
CA ARG A 337 17.14 9.42 0.02
C ARG A 337 17.26 10.45 1.14
N GLN A 338 17.13 11.73 0.81
CA GLN A 338 17.24 12.81 1.80
C GLN A 338 16.22 12.67 2.90
N TRP A 339 14.97 12.33 2.57
CA TRP A 339 13.91 12.20 3.56
C TRP A 339 14.02 10.90 4.36
N PHE A 340 14.26 9.79 3.72
CA PHE A 340 14.34 8.49 4.39
C PHE A 340 15.56 8.38 5.31
N THR A 341 16.68 9.05 5.00
CA THR A 341 17.86 9.06 5.87
C THR A 341 17.80 10.14 6.96
N SER A 342 17.02 11.19 6.80
CA SER A 342 16.86 12.23 7.84
C SER A 342 15.89 11.84 8.94
N SER A 343 15.07 10.81 8.73
CA SER A 343 14.08 10.30 9.68
C SER A 343 14.64 9.21 10.60
N GLN A 344 15.91 8.86 10.46
CA GLN A 344 16.65 7.93 11.31
C GLN A 344 17.49 8.71 12.34
#